data_c53b673d75ac190a06990e388ce1d5df
#
_entry.id   c53b673d75ac190a06990e388ce1d5df
#
_cell.length_a   1.000
_cell.length_b   1.000
_cell.length_c   1.000
_cell.angle_alpha   90.00
_cell.angle_beta   90.00
_cell.angle_gamma   90.00
#
_symmetry.space_group_name_H-M   'P 1'
#
loop_
_entity.id
_entity.type
_entity.pdbx_description
1 polymer ?
#
loop_
_entity_poly.entity_id
_entity_poly.type
_entity_poly.pdbx_seq_one_letter_code
_entity_poly.pdbx_strand_id
1 'polypeptide(L)'
;MGSRERRIGTAASVPFAVLLVLAGCAGTASAPNGSGGRGAGGATGASAGTTGAAGSSAGAAGSGGSASGSGGAGAAAGAAGAGGADAGGTGGGSGAGGVSSSGGRGGASGAGGRGGGSGAGGVSGSGLAGAGGATGMGGAAGARPTITASPGTTLVKINPAVPHQTFEGWGTSLCWWANHVGGWGATGRNAVVDAVVDPANGLGYNVFRYNIGGGENPTHTHMGQYKAMPGFEPSAGTWDWTADANQRAILQRIVERGTNVILEAFSNSPPYWMTKSGCASGNTDGSSNLKDDSYDAFADYLTEVVKHYRDTFSIAFRTLEPLNEPNASWWTANGSQEGCHFSPANQQTIIKAVGAALAAKGLTATTVSASDENSIDDGYNNMRGFDAPTLAAMSQMNVHTYAGSMRTQLRALATSKGKRLWQSESGPLNQTLADDTEAAVFMAGRIITDLRDLQAEAWVDWQVGDPSRNWASFALNDAQQTFTFLKRFYMHAGFSRYIRPGATFVDVNDADMVAAVSPDGATLAVVVRNGDTSASHGFTFDLTALAFAGAAADVHRTSRTENLVSIAALPIQNWSFVATVPAFSITTFVIPLR
;
A
#
# COMPACT_ATOMS: atom_id res chain seq x y z
N MET A 1 12.16 -26.05 -54.72
CA MET A 1 13.12 -25.33 -54.01
C MET A 1 12.44 -24.08 -53.51
N GLY A 2 11.60 -24.13 -52.55
CA GLY A 2 10.72 -23.06 -52.10
C GLY A 2 10.98 -22.75 -50.65
N SER A 3 11.50 -21.59 -50.39
CA SER A 3 11.64 -20.99 -49.09
C SER A 3 10.30 -20.44 -48.61
N ARG A 4 9.79 -20.94 -47.49
CA ARG A 4 8.61 -20.40 -46.85
C ARG A 4 9.05 -19.33 -45.83
N GLU A 5 8.79 -18.07 -46.15
CA GLU A 5 8.84 -16.96 -45.22
C GLU A 5 7.70 -17.07 -44.21
N ARG A 6 8.02 -17.05 -42.92
CA ARG A 6 7.06 -16.87 -41.82
C ARG A 6 6.88 -15.37 -41.59
N ARG A 7 5.68 -14.91 -41.82
CA ARG A 7 5.24 -13.55 -41.46
C ARG A 7 5.11 -13.47 -39.94
N ILE A 8 5.86 -12.57 -39.35
CA ILE A 8 5.71 -12.14 -37.95
C ILE A 8 4.60 -11.11 -37.95
N GLY A 9 3.48 -11.44 -37.31
CA GLY A 9 2.38 -10.50 -37.09
C GLY A 9 2.74 -9.51 -35.98
N THR A 10 2.79 -8.25 -36.32
CA THR A 10 2.88 -7.14 -35.38
C THR A 10 1.57 -7.01 -34.59
N ALA A 11 1.62 -7.23 -33.29
CA ALA A 11 0.52 -6.94 -32.40
C ALA A 11 0.36 -5.41 -32.26
N ALA A 12 -0.80 -4.91 -32.61
CA ALA A 12 -1.16 -3.52 -32.46
C ALA A 12 -1.39 -3.22 -30.97
N SER A 13 -0.61 -2.29 -30.44
CA SER A 13 -0.81 -1.70 -29.12
C SER A 13 -2.06 -0.83 -29.14
N VAL A 14 -3.07 -1.21 -28.37
CA VAL A 14 -4.23 -0.37 -28.10
C VAL A 14 -3.89 0.54 -26.92
N PRO A 15 -4.00 1.86 -27.03
CA PRO A 15 -3.83 2.73 -25.89
C PRO A 15 -5.06 2.62 -24.98
N PHE A 16 -4.86 2.14 -23.75
CA PHE A 16 -5.87 2.21 -22.71
C PHE A 16 -5.95 3.65 -22.20
N ALA A 17 -7.03 4.34 -22.56
CA ALA A 17 -7.42 5.57 -21.92
C ALA A 17 -8.06 5.21 -20.56
N VAL A 18 -7.43 5.58 -19.47
CA VAL A 18 -7.99 5.47 -18.13
C VAL A 18 -9.00 6.60 -17.96
N LEU A 19 -10.28 6.26 -18.10
CA LEU A 19 -11.38 7.17 -17.78
C LEU A 19 -11.72 6.99 -16.29
N LEU A 20 -11.29 7.92 -15.46
CA LEU A 20 -11.68 7.99 -14.06
C LEU A 20 -13.13 8.52 -13.99
N VAL A 21 -14.11 7.64 -13.88
CA VAL A 21 -15.49 8.04 -13.65
C VAL A 21 -15.70 8.20 -12.15
N LEU A 22 -15.82 9.44 -11.70
CA LEU A 22 -16.29 9.78 -10.37
C LEU A 22 -17.80 9.48 -10.30
N ALA A 23 -18.20 8.34 -9.77
CA ALA A 23 -19.60 8.05 -9.50
C ALA A 23 -20.01 8.76 -8.20
N GLY A 24 -20.67 9.90 -8.35
CA GLY A 24 -21.43 10.52 -7.28
C GLY A 24 -22.66 9.66 -6.98
N CYS A 25 -22.81 9.15 -5.78
CA CYS A 25 -24.04 8.53 -5.30
C CYS A 25 -25.09 9.62 -5.04
N ALA A 26 -25.99 9.84 -6.00
CA ALA A 26 -27.23 10.54 -5.75
C ALA A 26 -28.21 9.55 -5.09
N GLY A 27 -28.46 9.72 -3.80
CA GLY A 27 -29.50 9.01 -3.07
C GLY A 27 -30.87 9.59 -3.45
N THR A 28 -31.69 8.81 -4.15
CA THR A 28 -33.10 9.10 -4.31
C THR A 28 -33.87 8.59 -3.07
N ALA A 29 -34.36 9.52 -2.28
CA ALA A 29 -35.33 9.25 -1.23
C ALA A 29 -36.68 8.90 -1.86
N SER A 30 -37.14 7.67 -1.67
CA SER A 30 -38.52 7.26 -1.97
C SER A 30 -39.32 7.34 -0.67
N ALA A 31 -40.39 8.15 -0.69
CA ALA A 31 -41.38 8.21 0.35
C ALA A 31 -42.29 6.97 0.33
N PRO A 32 -42.77 6.47 1.48
CA PRO A 32 -43.75 5.40 1.49
C PRO A 32 -45.17 5.96 1.43
N ASN A 33 -45.95 5.52 0.46
CA ASN A 33 -47.38 5.66 0.43
C ASN A 33 -48.02 4.67 1.41
N GLY A 34 -48.88 5.21 2.27
CA GLY A 34 -49.72 4.44 3.20
C GLY A 34 -51.01 3.92 2.57
N SER A 35 -51.45 2.79 3.01
CA SER A 35 -52.87 2.43 3.07
C SER A 35 -53.08 1.34 4.12
N GLY A 36 -53.76 1.57 5.10
CA GLY A 36 -54.94 1.26 5.86
C GLY A 36 -55.23 -0.21 6.08
N GLY A 37 -55.48 -0.55 7.33
CA GLY A 37 -56.12 -1.82 7.74
C GLY A 37 -56.30 -1.91 9.25
N ARG A 38 -57.53 -1.84 9.66
CA ARG A 38 -58.04 -1.86 11.05
C ARG A 38 -57.86 -3.23 11.70
N GLY A 39 -57.75 -3.20 13.03
CA GLY A 39 -57.99 -4.38 13.87
C GLY A 39 -57.72 -4.13 15.34
N ALA A 40 -58.76 -4.19 16.09
CA ALA A 40 -58.99 -3.81 17.50
C ALA A 40 -58.38 -4.76 18.54
N GLY A 41 -58.27 -4.23 19.77
CA GLY A 41 -58.47 -5.03 20.96
C GLY A 41 -57.44 -4.94 22.07
N GLY A 42 -57.77 -4.28 23.15
CA GLY A 42 -57.76 -4.73 24.52
C GLY A 42 -56.61 -4.27 25.40
N ALA A 43 -56.72 -3.28 26.09
CA ALA A 43 -57.11 -2.95 27.47
C ALA A 43 -56.20 -3.46 28.60
N THR A 44 -55.98 -2.52 29.53
CA THR A 44 -55.65 -2.56 30.96
C THR A 44 -54.15 -2.53 31.29
N GLY A 45 -53.71 -1.69 32.18
CA GLY A 45 -54.21 -0.71 33.10
C GLY A 45 -53.09 -0.17 33.96
N ALA A 46 -53.30 1.07 34.41
CA ALA A 46 -53.00 1.70 35.70
C ALA A 46 -51.55 1.59 36.25
N SER A 47 -50.94 2.56 36.85
CA SER A 47 -51.34 3.84 37.45
C SER A 47 -50.13 4.56 38.01
N ALA A 48 -50.25 5.88 38.04
CA ALA A 48 -49.84 6.85 39.04
C ALA A 48 -48.37 6.99 39.40
N GLY A 49 -47.85 8.14 39.57
CA GLY A 49 -48.30 9.46 39.87
C GLY A 49 -47.13 10.41 40.05
N THR A 50 -47.45 11.61 39.77
CA THR A 50 -47.28 12.89 40.50
C THR A 50 -45.86 13.39 40.66
N THR A 51 -45.53 14.59 40.40
CA THR A 51 -45.90 15.99 40.54
C THR A 51 -44.61 16.76 40.31
N GLY A 52 -44.51 17.91 39.76
CA GLY A 52 -45.10 19.19 39.75
C GLY A 52 -44.15 20.13 39.02
N ALA A 53 -44.67 20.98 38.23
CA ALA A 53 -44.85 22.42 38.33
C ALA A 53 -43.54 23.24 38.31
N ALA A 54 -43.40 24.34 37.64
CA ALA A 54 -44.22 25.35 36.98
C ALA A 54 -43.29 26.47 36.49
N GLY A 55 -43.78 27.27 35.55
CA GLY A 55 -43.44 28.68 35.35
C GLY A 55 -42.81 28.96 33.99
N SER A 56 -43.59 29.32 32.96
CA SER A 56 -44.13 30.63 32.53
C SER A 56 -43.04 31.69 32.27
N SER A 57 -42.96 32.32 31.12
CA SER A 57 -43.80 33.24 30.37
C SER A 57 -43.04 33.70 29.13
N ALA A 58 -43.58 33.71 27.90
CA ALA A 58 -44.43 34.71 27.27
C ALA A 58 -43.70 35.90 26.64
N GLY A 59 -44.06 36.16 25.38
CA GLY A 59 -43.90 37.43 24.65
C GLY A 59 -43.40 37.24 23.22
N ALA A 60 -44.24 37.10 22.22
CA ALA A 60 -45.06 37.97 21.42
C ALA A 60 -44.25 38.74 20.35
N ALA A 61 -44.42 38.36 19.09
CA ALA A 61 -45.22 38.94 17.99
C ALA A 61 -44.63 40.12 17.24
N GLY A 62 -44.74 40.07 15.90
CA GLY A 62 -44.60 41.15 14.92
C GLY A 62 -44.05 40.62 13.61
N SER A 63 -44.76 40.20 12.65
CA SER A 63 -45.69 40.62 11.62
C SER A 63 -45.11 41.58 10.56
N GLY A 64 -45.26 41.12 9.27
CA GLY A 64 -45.34 41.99 8.07
C GLY A 64 -44.07 42.02 7.25
N GLY A 65 -44.09 41.86 5.96
CA GLY A 65 -45.08 42.01 4.93
C GLY A 65 -44.45 41.74 3.56
N SER A 66 -45.30 41.41 2.65
CA SER A 66 -45.07 41.05 1.24
C SER A 66 -44.59 42.21 0.35
N ALA A 67 -43.95 41.87 -0.80
CA ALA A 67 -44.28 42.31 -2.15
C ALA A 67 -43.18 41.86 -3.13
N SER A 68 -43.43 40.96 -4.02
CA SER A 68 -43.76 40.96 -5.44
C SER A 68 -43.02 42.00 -6.31
N GLY A 69 -42.35 41.46 -7.36
CA GLY A 69 -41.81 42.24 -8.47
C GLY A 69 -41.21 41.35 -9.54
N SER A 70 -42.00 41.17 -10.57
CA SER A 70 -41.81 40.43 -11.81
C SER A 70 -40.93 41.11 -12.88
N GLY A 71 -40.45 40.31 -13.84
CA GLY A 71 -40.04 40.70 -15.19
C GLY A 71 -38.55 40.74 -15.41
N GLY A 72 -37.96 40.23 -16.47
CA GLY A 72 -38.47 39.88 -17.77
C GLY A 72 -37.33 39.31 -18.57
N ALA A 73 -37.66 38.57 -19.60
CA ALA A 73 -36.86 37.83 -20.53
C ALA A 73 -35.97 38.70 -21.45
N GLY A 74 -34.93 38.06 -21.99
CA GLY A 74 -34.16 38.60 -23.10
C GLY A 74 -33.14 37.62 -23.63
N ALA A 75 -33.51 36.92 -24.69
CA ALA A 75 -32.66 36.05 -25.50
C ALA A 75 -31.91 36.83 -26.58
N ALA A 76 -30.74 36.30 -27.00
CA ALA A 76 -30.17 36.29 -28.37
C ALA A 76 -28.70 35.90 -28.27
N ALA A 77 -28.17 34.80 -28.75
CA ALA A 77 -27.96 34.29 -30.12
C ALA A 77 -26.92 35.14 -30.91
N GLY A 78 -25.87 34.44 -31.35
CA GLY A 78 -24.88 34.89 -32.33
C GLY A 78 -23.54 34.21 -32.11
N ALA A 79 -23.18 33.10 -32.69
CA ALA A 79 -22.84 32.67 -34.03
C ALA A 79 -21.44 33.16 -34.50
N ALA A 80 -20.55 32.14 -34.59
CA ALA A 80 -19.59 31.79 -35.63
C ALA A 80 -18.61 32.85 -36.19
N GLY A 81 -17.37 32.44 -36.26
CA GLY A 81 -16.33 33.03 -37.09
C GLY A 81 -15.09 32.17 -37.15
N ALA A 82 -14.98 31.41 -38.22
CA ALA A 82 -13.85 30.59 -38.61
C ALA A 82 -12.83 31.37 -39.44
N GLY A 83 -11.64 30.85 -39.59
CA GLY A 83 -10.64 31.21 -40.55
C GLY A 83 -9.33 31.68 -39.88
N GLY A 84 -8.16 31.25 -40.29
CA GLY A 84 -7.67 30.59 -41.45
C GLY A 84 -6.17 30.37 -41.28
N ALA A 85 -5.69 29.43 -42.03
CA ALA A 85 -4.34 28.95 -42.16
C ALA A 85 -3.37 29.98 -42.76
N ASP A 86 -2.09 29.74 -42.59
CA ASP A 86 -1.02 29.54 -43.58
C ASP A 86 0.32 29.90 -42.94
N ALA A 87 1.24 28.96 -42.90
CA ALA A 87 2.23 28.53 -43.88
C ALA A 87 3.58 29.26 -43.83
N GLY A 88 4.64 28.49 -43.70
CA GLY A 88 5.83 28.66 -44.51
C GLY A 88 7.11 29.10 -43.84
N GLY A 89 8.15 28.28 -44.01
CA GLY A 89 9.50 28.77 -44.01
C GLY A 89 10.56 27.81 -43.40
N THR A 90 10.92 26.81 -44.06
CA THR A 90 12.18 26.24 -44.58
C THR A 90 13.49 26.96 -44.23
N GLY A 91 14.50 26.15 -43.88
CA GLY A 91 15.94 26.39 -43.96
C GLY A 91 16.64 25.80 -42.75
N GLY A 92 17.39 24.80 -42.77
CA GLY A 92 18.42 24.32 -43.73
C GLY A 92 19.80 24.63 -43.14
N GLY A 93 20.59 23.64 -42.79
CA GLY A 93 22.00 23.90 -42.56
C GLY A 93 22.69 22.86 -41.69
N SER A 94 23.21 21.88 -42.38
CA SER A 94 24.18 20.86 -42.00
C SER A 94 25.52 21.42 -41.52
N GLY A 95 26.18 20.69 -40.61
CA GLY A 95 27.56 20.91 -40.29
C GLY A 95 28.14 19.76 -39.48
N ALA A 96 28.78 18.83 -40.19
CA ALA A 96 29.57 17.73 -39.65
C ALA A 96 31.00 18.17 -39.34
N GLY A 97 31.64 17.50 -38.40
CA GLY A 97 33.06 17.47 -38.12
C GLY A 97 33.25 16.87 -36.73
N GLY A 98 33.78 15.74 -36.47
CA GLY A 98 34.80 14.91 -37.07
C GLY A 98 36.17 15.15 -36.42
N VAL A 99 36.79 14.04 -36.00
CA VAL A 99 38.16 13.71 -35.57
C VAL A 99 38.39 13.69 -34.06
N SER A 100 38.54 12.51 -33.45
CA SER A 100 39.59 11.48 -33.38
C SER A 100 40.89 11.94 -32.68
N SER A 101 41.21 11.12 -31.73
CA SER A 101 42.42 10.34 -31.49
C SER A 101 43.35 10.70 -30.34
N SER A 102 43.73 9.61 -29.72
CA SER A 102 45.01 9.21 -29.13
C SER A 102 45.36 9.87 -27.78
N GLY A 103 45.67 9.18 -26.75
CA GLY A 103 46.59 8.05 -26.60
C GLY A 103 47.66 8.48 -25.61
N GLY A 104 47.91 7.74 -24.53
CA GLY A 104 48.99 8.04 -23.64
C GLY A 104 49.06 7.07 -22.46
N ARG A 105 49.89 6.06 -22.63
CA ARG A 105 50.36 5.14 -21.57
C ARG A 105 51.40 5.79 -20.69
N GLY A 106 51.50 5.31 -19.47
CA GLY A 106 52.64 5.37 -18.57
C GLY A 106 52.18 5.19 -17.13
N GLY A 107 52.57 4.28 -16.34
CA GLY A 107 53.76 3.44 -16.25
C GLY A 107 54.35 3.60 -14.86
N ALA A 108 54.38 2.46 -14.15
CA ALA A 108 55.42 1.99 -13.22
C ALA A 108 55.51 2.57 -11.77
N SER A 109 55.27 1.72 -10.77
CA SER A 109 56.26 1.08 -9.86
C SER A 109 56.74 1.88 -8.64
N GLY A 110 56.72 1.17 -7.51
CA GLY A 110 57.46 1.42 -6.26
C GLY A 110 56.77 0.73 -5.12
N ALA A 111 57.06 -0.40 -4.67
CA ALA A 111 58.10 -1.18 -4.00
C ALA A 111 58.50 -0.63 -2.60
N GLY A 112 58.35 -1.49 -1.59
CA GLY A 112 59.05 -1.48 -0.32
C GLY A 112 58.14 -1.19 0.86
N GLY A 113 58.13 -1.90 1.96
CA GLY A 113 59.13 -2.69 2.57
C GLY A 113 58.62 -3.43 3.81
N ARG A 114 59.38 -4.31 4.24
CA ARG A 114 59.35 -5.38 5.25
C ARG A 114 59.32 -4.88 6.72
N GLY A 115 58.81 -5.80 7.55
CA GLY A 115 59.14 -5.94 8.96
C GLY A 115 58.09 -6.81 9.65
N GLY A 116 58.25 -7.99 10.11
CA GLY A 116 59.31 -8.67 10.81
C GLY A 116 59.01 -8.72 12.32
N GLY A 117 58.58 -9.88 12.85
CA GLY A 117 58.40 -10.04 14.29
C GLY A 117 57.88 -11.41 14.66
N SER A 118 58.75 -12.34 14.84
CA SER A 118 58.63 -13.70 15.37
C SER A 118 58.29 -13.74 16.87
N GLY A 119 57.55 -14.75 17.32
CA GLY A 119 57.39 -15.13 18.68
C GLY A 119 56.87 -16.56 18.82
N ALA A 120 57.80 -17.50 18.96
CA ALA A 120 57.55 -18.91 19.24
C ALA A 120 57.28 -19.15 20.73
N GLY A 121 56.43 -20.10 21.02
CA GLY A 121 56.21 -20.64 22.38
C GLY A 121 55.50 -22.00 22.29
N GLY A 122 56.26 -23.06 22.13
CA GLY A 122 55.79 -24.41 22.21
C GLY A 122 55.68 -24.91 23.63
N VAL A 123 54.70 -25.74 23.92
CA VAL A 123 54.71 -26.72 25.02
C VAL A 123 54.11 -28.03 24.54
N SER A 124 54.95 -29.01 24.60
CA SER A 124 54.68 -30.43 24.36
C SER A 124 53.86 -31.03 25.53
N GLY A 125 52.89 -31.87 25.23
CA GLY A 125 52.19 -32.73 26.15
C GLY A 125 51.72 -33.98 25.46
N SER A 126 52.39 -35.09 25.73
CA SER A 126 52.25 -36.40 25.20
C SER A 126 51.03 -37.17 25.71
N GLY A 127 50.34 -37.84 24.80
CA GLY A 127 49.94 -39.25 24.91
C GLY A 127 48.66 -39.60 25.62
N LEU A 128 47.73 -40.18 24.88
CA LEU A 128 47.24 -41.57 25.10
C LEU A 128 46.33 -41.97 23.93
N ALA A 129 46.65 -43.08 23.37
CA ALA A 129 45.91 -43.78 22.30
C ALA A 129 44.58 -44.34 22.85
N GLY A 130 43.50 -44.05 22.15
CA GLY A 130 42.21 -44.70 22.29
C GLY A 130 41.69 -44.98 20.91
N ALA A 131 41.83 -46.18 20.44
CA ALA A 131 41.20 -46.72 19.26
C ALA A 131 39.68 -46.79 19.45
N GLY A 132 38.94 -46.05 18.69
CA GLY A 132 37.52 -46.15 18.53
C GLY A 132 37.20 -45.77 17.08
N GLY A 133 37.19 -46.76 16.20
CA GLY A 133 36.78 -46.60 14.80
C GLY A 133 35.31 -46.23 14.72
N ALA A 134 35.04 -44.95 14.47
CA ALA A 134 33.81 -44.51 13.85
C ALA A 134 34.14 -44.26 12.39
N THR A 135 33.89 -45.22 11.54
CA THR A 135 33.76 -45.01 10.10
C THR A 135 32.60 -44.04 9.85
N GLY A 136 32.90 -42.76 9.94
CA GLY A 136 32.02 -41.73 9.39
C GLY A 136 32.02 -41.92 7.89
N MET A 137 30.97 -42.55 7.39
CA MET A 137 30.61 -42.48 5.99
C MET A 137 30.30 -41.00 5.69
N GLY A 138 31.30 -40.26 5.31
CA GLY A 138 31.15 -39.04 4.50
C GLY A 138 30.63 -39.51 3.15
N GLY A 139 29.33 -39.76 3.07
CA GLY A 139 28.66 -39.97 1.80
C GLY A 139 28.95 -38.75 0.94
N ALA A 140 29.69 -38.92 -0.15
CA ALA A 140 29.76 -37.95 -1.20
C ALA A 140 28.31 -37.54 -1.52
N ALA A 141 27.98 -36.23 -1.39
CA ALA A 141 26.68 -35.73 -1.78
C ALA A 141 26.50 -36.13 -3.24
N GLY A 142 25.68 -37.13 -3.49
CA GLY A 142 25.41 -37.62 -4.83
C GLY A 142 24.92 -36.45 -5.67
N ALA A 143 25.35 -36.39 -6.92
CA ALA A 143 24.94 -35.37 -7.86
C ALA A 143 23.40 -35.32 -7.86
N ARG A 144 22.86 -34.10 -7.67
CA ARG A 144 21.41 -33.90 -7.66
C ARG A 144 20.83 -34.23 -9.02
N PRO A 145 19.61 -34.77 -9.09
CA PRO A 145 18.99 -35.14 -10.35
C PRO A 145 18.73 -33.89 -11.21
N THR A 146 18.72 -34.06 -12.52
CA THR A 146 18.16 -33.06 -13.43
C THR A 146 16.65 -33.26 -13.46
N ILE A 147 15.89 -32.23 -13.06
CA ILE A 147 14.42 -32.25 -13.11
C ILE A 147 13.95 -31.78 -14.48
N THR A 148 13.03 -32.53 -15.07
CA THR A 148 12.31 -32.18 -16.28
C THR A 148 10.82 -32.03 -15.97
N ALA A 149 10.13 -31.20 -16.75
CA ALA A 149 8.68 -31.04 -16.60
C ALA A 149 7.97 -32.38 -16.83
N SER A 150 7.04 -32.71 -15.94
CA SER A 150 6.11 -33.81 -16.17
C SER A 150 5.18 -33.50 -17.36
N PRO A 151 4.63 -34.49 -18.06
CA PRO A 151 3.74 -34.25 -19.18
C PRO A 151 2.59 -33.31 -18.80
N GLY A 152 2.36 -32.27 -19.60
CA GLY A 152 1.30 -31.28 -19.38
C GLY A 152 1.58 -30.26 -18.26
N THR A 153 2.82 -30.14 -17.77
CA THR A 153 3.21 -29.18 -16.74
C THR A 153 4.30 -28.22 -17.22
N THR A 154 4.37 -27.05 -16.58
CA THR A 154 5.46 -26.08 -16.71
C THR A 154 6.51 -26.35 -15.63
N LEU A 155 7.80 -26.31 -16.00
CA LEU A 155 8.90 -26.45 -15.04
C LEU A 155 9.14 -25.15 -14.29
N VAL A 156 8.94 -25.17 -12.98
CA VAL A 156 9.23 -24.06 -12.07
C VAL A 156 10.54 -24.33 -11.35
N LYS A 157 11.48 -23.40 -11.48
CA LYS A 157 12.79 -23.43 -10.79
C LYS A 157 12.80 -22.35 -9.72
N ILE A 158 13.20 -22.74 -8.52
CA ILE A 158 13.36 -21.84 -7.38
C ILE A 158 14.83 -21.79 -7.02
N ASN A 159 15.41 -20.60 -6.97
CA ASN A 159 16.84 -20.43 -6.73
C ASN A 159 17.13 -19.56 -5.50
N PRO A 160 17.31 -20.14 -4.32
CA PRO A 160 17.62 -19.40 -3.10
C PRO A 160 19.03 -18.79 -3.08
N ALA A 161 19.91 -19.16 -4.01
CA ALA A 161 21.21 -18.54 -4.15
C ALA A 161 21.14 -17.14 -4.81
N VAL A 162 19.97 -16.76 -5.33
CA VAL A 162 19.68 -15.42 -5.83
C VAL A 162 18.67 -14.76 -4.91
N PRO A 163 19.11 -14.20 -3.77
CA PRO A 163 18.24 -13.49 -2.85
C PRO A 163 17.88 -12.11 -3.42
N HIS A 164 16.67 -11.69 -3.10
CA HIS A 164 16.14 -10.35 -3.37
C HIS A 164 16.01 -9.57 -2.06
N GLN A 165 14.95 -8.75 -1.92
CA GLN A 165 14.71 -7.96 -0.73
C GLN A 165 14.41 -8.82 0.51
N THR A 166 14.83 -8.33 1.67
CA THR A 166 14.32 -8.77 2.97
C THR A 166 13.03 -8.02 3.24
N PHE A 167 11.98 -8.75 3.57
CA PHE A 167 10.64 -8.22 3.69
C PHE A 167 10.38 -7.65 5.09
N GLU A 168 10.00 -6.38 5.19
CA GLU A 168 9.65 -5.73 6.46
C GLU A 168 8.23 -6.07 6.92
N GLY A 169 7.31 -6.30 5.97
CA GLY A 169 5.98 -6.76 6.34
C GLY A 169 4.83 -6.34 5.44
N TRP A 170 3.66 -6.81 5.86
CA TRP A 170 2.36 -6.53 5.27
C TRP A 170 1.65 -5.47 6.08
N GLY A 171 0.89 -4.62 5.41
CA GLY A 171 0.22 -3.55 6.12
C GLY A 171 -1.06 -3.05 5.50
N THR A 172 -1.59 -2.01 6.17
CA THR A 172 -2.76 -1.27 5.70
C THR A 172 -2.70 0.18 6.15
N SER A 173 -3.24 1.10 5.34
CA SER A 173 -3.59 2.43 5.84
C SER A 173 -4.74 2.32 6.83
N LEU A 174 -4.79 3.21 7.82
CA LEU A 174 -5.88 3.30 8.79
C LEU A 174 -7.07 4.12 8.26
N CYS A 175 -6.86 4.98 7.25
CA CYS A 175 -7.94 5.60 6.49
C CYS A 175 -8.71 4.54 5.70
N TRP A 176 -9.99 4.50 5.72
CA TRP A 176 -10.90 5.25 6.60
C TRP A 176 -11.56 4.30 7.61
N TRP A 177 -11.27 3.01 7.45
CA TRP A 177 -11.85 1.94 8.25
C TRP A 177 -11.65 2.13 9.76
N ALA A 178 -10.50 2.65 10.15
CA ALA A 178 -10.21 2.88 11.55
C ALA A 178 -11.10 3.99 12.13
N ASN A 179 -11.48 4.99 11.33
CA ASN A 179 -12.42 6.03 11.74
C ASN A 179 -13.85 5.49 11.90
N HIS A 180 -14.25 4.50 11.08
CA HIS A 180 -15.51 3.77 11.25
C HIS A 180 -15.47 2.91 12.54
N VAL A 181 -14.53 1.96 12.57
CA VAL A 181 -14.44 0.90 13.58
C VAL A 181 -14.07 1.45 14.96
N GLY A 182 -13.29 2.53 15.02
CA GLY A 182 -12.88 3.15 16.28
C GLY A 182 -14.05 3.65 17.12
N GLY A 183 -15.14 4.06 16.46
CA GLY A 183 -16.39 4.46 17.12
C GLY A 183 -17.27 3.29 17.60
N TRP A 184 -16.93 2.04 17.25
CA TRP A 184 -17.69 0.87 17.67
C TRP A 184 -17.46 0.52 19.15
N GLY A 185 -18.35 -0.29 19.73
CA GLY A 185 -18.14 -0.90 21.02
C GLY A 185 -16.89 -1.80 21.05
N ALA A 186 -16.32 -2.00 22.23
CA ALA A 186 -15.04 -2.70 22.41
C ALA A 186 -15.01 -4.11 21.76
N THR A 187 -16.13 -4.85 21.80
CA THR A 187 -16.20 -6.20 21.21
C THR A 187 -15.97 -6.19 19.70
N GLY A 188 -16.73 -5.37 18.96
CA GLY A 188 -16.60 -5.28 17.50
C GLY A 188 -15.23 -4.70 17.09
N ARG A 189 -14.82 -3.61 17.73
CA ARG A 189 -13.52 -2.98 17.51
C ARG A 189 -12.36 -3.95 17.70
N ASN A 190 -12.34 -4.69 18.82
CA ASN A 190 -11.27 -5.65 19.10
C ASN A 190 -11.27 -6.80 18.10
N ALA A 191 -12.44 -7.30 17.70
CA ALA A 191 -12.53 -8.38 16.72
C ALA A 191 -11.96 -7.98 15.34
N VAL A 192 -12.17 -6.73 14.90
CA VAL A 192 -11.55 -6.24 13.65
C VAL A 192 -10.04 -6.13 13.81
N VAL A 193 -9.55 -5.55 14.91
CA VAL A 193 -8.09 -5.46 15.14
C VAL A 193 -7.45 -6.84 15.20
N ASP A 194 -8.08 -7.81 15.89
CA ASP A 194 -7.58 -9.19 15.95
C ASP A 194 -7.53 -9.83 14.55
N ALA A 195 -8.55 -9.61 13.71
CA ALA A 195 -8.54 -10.09 12.33
C ALA A 195 -7.42 -9.47 11.48
N VAL A 196 -6.93 -8.29 11.84
CA VAL A 196 -5.82 -7.63 11.14
C VAL A 196 -4.45 -8.11 11.66
N VAL A 197 -4.26 -8.17 12.98
CA VAL A 197 -2.91 -8.37 13.56
C VAL A 197 -2.59 -9.81 13.95
N ASP A 198 -3.58 -10.69 14.15
CA ASP A 198 -3.34 -12.10 14.52
C ASP A 198 -2.64 -12.85 13.36
N PRO A 199 -1.41 -13.35 13.55
CA PRO A 199 -0.67 -14.04 12.50
C PRO A 199 -1.20 -15.44 12.17
N ALA A 200 -1.99 -16.04 13.05
CA ALA A 200 -2.51 -17.40 12.86
C ALA A 200 -3.89 -17.41 12.21
N ASN A 201 -4.81 -16.56 12.70
CA ASN A 201 -6.21 -16.56 12.29
C ASN A 201 -6.61 -15.29 11.53
N GLY A 202 -5.85 -14.20 11.68
CA GLY A 202 -6.02 -12.92 11.00
C GLY A 202 -5.13 -12.78 9.77
N LEU A 203 -4.85 -11.54 9.41
CA LEU A 203 -3.90 -11.19 8.34
C LEU A 203 -2.44 -11.17 8.85
N GLY A 204 -2.23 -11.04 10.16
CA GLY A 204 -0.90 -10.94 10.74
C GLY A 204 -0.12 -9.71 10.23
N TYR A 205 -0.81 -8.62 9.93
CA TYR A 205 -0.19 -7.38 9.48
C TYR A 205 0.60 -6.72 10.60
N ASN A 206 1.70 -6.07 10.22
CA ASN A 206 2.59 -5.38 11.14
C ASN A 206 2.98 -3.97 10.69
N VAL A 207 2.58 -3.52 9.50
CA VAL A 207 2.86 -2.18 8.97
C VAL A 207 1.55 -1.38 8.92
N PHE A 208 1.53 -0.19 9.54
CA PHE A 208 0.31 0.63 9.61
C PHE A 208 0.61 2.08 9.30
N ARG A 209 -0.16 2.66 8.38
CA ARG A 209 -0.10 4.07 8.01
C ARG A 209 -1.22 4.83 8.72
N TYR A 210 -0.85 5.72 9.61
CA TYR A 210 -1.74 6.58 10.38
C TYR A 210 -1.92 7.92 9.68
N ASN A 211 -3.15 8.32 9.34
CA ASN A 211 -3.42 9.60 8.70
C ASN A 211 -3.49 10.74 9.72
N ILE A 212 -2.64 11.74 9.57
CA ILE A 212 -2.76 13.03 10.25
C ILE A 212 -3.70 13.90 9.42
N GLY A 213 -4.95 14.05 9.87
CA GLY A 213 -6.01 14.72 9.11
C GLY A 213 -5.81 16.22 8.98
N GLY A 214 -6.27 16.80 7.87
CA GLY A 214 -6.34 18.24 7.64
C GLY A 214 -7.60 18.89 8.22
N GLY A 215 -8.58 18.09 8.60
CA GLY A 215 -9.88 18.54 9.06
C GLY A 215 -10.74 19.15 7.94
N GLU A 216 -12.03 19.25 8.16
CA GLU A 216 -12.94 19.90 7.23
C GLU A 216 -13.27 21.33 7.70
N ASN A 217 -13.34 22.27 6.76
CA ASN A 217 -13.78 23.63 7.06
C ASN A 217 -15.23 23.62 7.54
N PRO A 218 -15.52 24.06 8.76
CA PRO A 218 -16.88 23.99 9.33
C PRO A 218 -17.92 24.81 8.57
N THR A 219 -17.50 25.74 7.71
CA THR A 219 -18.40 26.55 6.87
C THR A 219 -18.57 25.98 5.45
N HIS A 220 -17.85 24.91 5.12
CA HIS A 220 -17.89 24.26 3.80
C HIS A 220 -17.71 22.74 3.96
N THR A 221 -18.66 22.08 4.59
CA THR A 221 -18.67 20.63 4.80
C THR A 221 -19.22 19.93 3.56
N HIS A 222 -18.41 19.04 2.94
CA HIS A 222 -18.75 18.35 1.70
C HIS A 222 -18.09 16.96 1.56
N MET A 223 -17.11 16.68 2.38
CA MET A 223 -16.45 15.36 2.36
C MET A 223 -17.34 14.30 3.03
N GLY A 224 -17.17 13.05 2.66
CA GLY A 224 -17.90 11.94 3.27
C GLY A 224 -17.59 11.82 4.77
N GLN A 225 -18.58 11.42 5.56
CA GLN A 225 -18.55 11.41 7.04
C GLN A 225 -17.27 10.81 7.65
N TYR A 226 -16.68 9.78 7.05
CA TYR A 226 -15.47 9.13 7.57
C TYR A 226 -14.21 9.46 6.76
N LYS A 227 -14.36 10.27 5.69
CA LYS A 227 -13.28 10.67 4.79
C LYS A 227 -12.74 12.07 5.10
N ALA A 228 -13.50 12.86 5.86
CA ALA A 228 -13.03 14.08 6.51
C ALA A 228 -12.33 13.68 7.80
N MET A 229 -11.02 13.44 7.73
CA MET A 229 -10.27 13.07 8.93
C MET A 229 -10.11 14.26 9.86
N PRO A 230 -10.36 14.10 11.18
CA PRO A 230 -10.23 15.20 12.12
C PRO A 230 -8.81 15.78 12.15
N GLY A 231 -8.69 17.09 12.03
CA GLY A 231 -7.43 17.81 12.19
C GLY A 231 -7.20 18.23 13.65
N PHE A 232 -5.96 18.23 14.09
CA PHE A 232 -5.58 18.57 15.47
C PHE A 232 -5.40 20.07 15.70
N GLU A 233 -5.33 20.87 14.65
CA GLU A 233 -5.15 22.33 14.72
C GLU A 233 -6.25 23.02 13.89
N PRO A 234 -7.45 23.22 14.45
CA PRO A 234 -8.58 23.81 13.73
C PRO A 234 -8.35 25.28 13.31
N SER A 235 -7.39 25.94 13.93
CA SER A 235 -6.91 27.29 13.54
C SER A 235 -5.52 27.50 14.10
N ALA A 236 -4.76 28.42 13.48
CA ALA A 236 -3.38 28.67 13.85
C ALA A 236 -3.16 28.83 15.36
N GLY A 237 -2.29 27.99 15.92
CA GLY A 237 -1.94 27.98 17.35
C GLY A 237 -3.01 27.42 18.28
N THR A 238 -4.13 26.93 17.76
CA THR A 238 -5.19 26.33 18.57
C THR A 238 -5.20 24.82 18.38
N TRP A 239 -4.82 24.07 19.41
CA TRP A 239 -4.72 22.61 19.35
C TRP A 239 -5.90 21.93 20.02
N ASP A 240 -6.47 20.93 19.33
CA ASP A 240 -7.47 20.02 19.89
C ASP A 240 -6.91 18.59 19.90
N TRP A 241 -6.32 18.21 21.01
CA TRP A 241 -5.76 16.85 21.20
C TRP A 241 -6.85 15.80 21.49
N THR A 242 -8.12 16.18 21.57
CA THR A 242 -9.24 15.24 21.63
C THR A 242 -9.72 14.79 20.26
N ALA A 243 -9.32 15.50 19.20
CA ALA A 243 -9.61 15.13 17.83
C ALA A 243 -9.10 13.73 17.49
N ASP A 244 -9.66 13.16 16.43
CA ASP A 244 -9.29 11.83 15.89
C ASP A 244 -9.29 10.68 16.90
N ALA A 245 -10.26 10.69 17.82
CA ALA A 245 -10.37 9.67 18.87
C ALA A 245 -10.58 8.26 18.31
N ASN A 246 -11.27 8.12 17.17
CA ASN A 246 -11.60 6.84 16.57
C ASN A 246 -10.37 6.14 15.99
N GLN A 247 -9.65 6.80 15.09
CA GLN A 247 -8.44 6.22 14.49
C GLN A 247 -7.36 5.97 15.55
N ARG A 248 -7.22 6.89 16.52
CA ARG A 248 -6.31 6.72 17.65
C ARG A 248 -6.64 5.48 18.48
N ALA A 249 -7.91 5.20 18.77
CA ALA A 249 -8.32 4.02 19.53
C ALA A 249 -7.93 2.70 18.80
N ILE A 250 -8.01 2.68 17.49
CA ILE A 250 -7.56 1.55 16.67
C ILE A 250 -6.04 1.44 16.71
N LEU A 251 -5.32 2.54 16.51
CA LEU A 251 -3.85 2.55 16.54
C LEU A 251 -3.30 2.05 17.89
N GLN A 252 -3.85 2.54 19.01
CA GLN A 252 -3.48 2.07 20.35
C GLN A 252 -3.70 0.57 20.50
N ARG A 253 -4.84 0.06 20.00
CA ARG A 253 -5.14 -1.35 20.07
C ARG A 253 -4.23 -2.20 19.18
N ILE A 254 -3.83 -1.70 18.02
CA ILE A 254 -2.84 -2.33 17.13
C ILE A 254 -1.48 -2.43 17.84
N VAL A 255 -1.03 -1.35 18.46
CA VAL A 255 0.26 -1.33 19.20
C VAL A 255 0.23 -2.30 20.38
N GLU A 256 -0.90 -2.40 21.08
CA GLU A 256 -1.07 -3.33 22.21
C GLU A 256 -1.03 -4.80 21.80
N ARG A 257 -1.61 -5.13 20.64
CA ARG A 257 -1.83 -6.53 20.22
C ARG A 257 -0.92 -7.02 19.09
N GLY A 258 -0.36 -6.10 18.33
CA GLY A 258 0.50 -6.43 17.20
C GLY A 258 1.89 -6.88 17.63
N THR A 259 2.57 -7.58 16.73
CA THR A 259 3.95 -8.02 16.93
C THR A 259 4.85 -7.35 15.89
N ASN A 260 5.98 -6.81 16.32
CA ASN A 260 6.93 -6.10 15.44
C ASN A 260 6.26 -5.00 14.61
N VAL A 261 5.39 -4.20 15.26
CA VAL A 261 4.61 -3.16 14.61
C VAL A 261 5.52 -2.05 14.09
N ILE A 262 5.36 -1.69 12.84
CA ILE A 262 6.00 -0.56 12.17
C ILE A 262 4.92 0.46 11.86
N LEU A 263 5.11 1.68 12.33
CA LEU A 263 4.16 2.78 12.15
C LEU A 263 4.76 3.85 11.23
N GLU A 264 3.98 4.25 10.23
CA GLU A 264 4.18 5.44 9.44
C GLU A 264 3.05 6.42 9.73
N ALA A 265 3.37 7.68 10.01
CA ALA A 265 2.40 8.76 9.94
C ALA A 265 2.42 9.35 8.54
N PHE A 266 1.25 9.65 7.97
CA PHE A 266 1.16 10.30 6.66
C PHE A 266 0.05 11.35 6.65
N SER A 267 0.04 12.23 5.67
CA SER A 267 -0.99 13.25 5.54
C SER A 267 -1.53 13.30 4.12
N ASN A 268 -2.86 13.21 3.98
CA ASN A 268 -3.55 13.45 2.72
C ASN A 268 -3.60 14.94 2.36
N SER A 269 -3.68 15.82 3.35
CA SER A 269 -3.85 17.26 3.14
C SER A 269 -3.35 18.07 4.34
N PRO A 270 -2.81 19.27 4.11
CA PRO A 270 -2.64 20.26 5.17
C PRO A 270 -3.97 20.62 5.82
N PRO A 271 -3.96 21.15 7.07
CA PRO A 271 -5.12 21.77 7.67
C PRO A 271 -5.81 22.76 6.73
N TYR A 272 -7.15 22.68 6.64
CA TYR A 272 -7.93 23.47 5.67
C TYR A 272 -7.61 24.97 5.69
N TRP A 273 -7.28 25.54 6.85
CA TRP A 273 -6.95 26.95 6.99
C TRP A 273 -5.56 27.31 6.43
N MET A 274 -4.66 26.35 6.25
CA MET A 274 -3.37 26.52 5.55
C MET A 274 -3.51 26.41 4.03
N THR A 275 -4.68 26.05 3.51
CA THR A 275 -4.88 25.83 2.07
C THR A 275 -5.37 27.08 1.34
N LYS A 276 -5.04 27.20 0.05
CA LYS A 276 -5.46 28.32 -0.81
C LYS A 276 -6.96 28.35 -1.03
N SER A 277 -7.57 27.15 -1.15
CA SER A 277 -9.01 27.01 -1.34
C SER A 277 -9.82 27.13 -0.04
N GLY A 278 -9.19 26.99 1.12
CA GLY A 278 -9.88 26.81 2.40
C GLY A 278 -10.49 25.41 2.58
N CYS A 279 -10.15 24.44 1.73
CA CYS A 279 -10.63 23.06 1.78
C CYS A 279 -9.47 22.06 1.83
N ALA A 280 -9.59 21.03 2.68
CA ALA A 280 -8.60 19.96 2.76
C ALA A 280 -8.74 18.92 1.62
N SER A 281 -9.71 19.06 0.72
CA SER A 281 -9.93 18.15 -0.41
C SER A 281 -9.18 18.52 -1.69
N GLY A 282 -8.56 19.71 -1.74
CA GLY A 282 -7.80 20.20 -2.90
C GLY A 282 -8.07 21.64 -3.26
N ASN A 283 -7.48 22.09 -4.37
CA ASN A 283 -7.64 23.47 -4.87
C ASN A 283 -8.82 23.58 -5.86
N THR A 284 -9.27 24.80 -6.12
CA THR A 284 -10.39 25.07 -7.05
C THR A 284 -10.09 24.66 -8.49
N ASP A 285 -8.82 24.62 -8.87
CA ASP A 285 -8.34 24.28 -10.22
C ASP A 285 -7.46 23.01 -10.26
N GLY A 286 -7.36 22.26 -9.17
CA GLY A 286 -6.51 21.07 -9.07
C GLY A 286 -5.01 21.35 -8.96
N SER A 287 -4.59 22.62 -8.84
CA SER A 287 -3.20 23.01 -8.62
C SER A 287 -2.77 22.88 -7.15
N SER A 288 -1.51 23.19 -6.84
CA SER A 288 -0.97 23.16 -5.46
C SER A 288 -1.82 23.99 -4.50
N ASN A 289 -2.31 23.33 -3.45
CA ASN A 289 -3.29 23.91 -2.54
C ASN A 289 -2.70 24.49 -1.26
N LEU A 290 -1.51 24.04 -0.82
CA LEU A 290 -0.84 24.66 0.33
C LEU A 290 -0.48 26.11 0.01
N LYS A 291 -0.75 27.05 0.93
CA LYS A 291 -0.34 28.44 0.80
C LYS A 291 1.18 28.54 0.76
N ASP A 292 1.71 29.50 -0.01
CA ASP A 292 3.14 29.60 -0.28
C ASP A 292 3.96 30.00 0.96
N ASP A 293 3.33 30.59 1.98
CA ASP A 293 3.89 30.98 3.26
C ASP A 293 3.65 29.95 4.39
N SER A 294 3.05 28.79 4.08
CA SER A 294 2.58 27.84 5.11
C SER A 294 3.37 26.53 5.14
N TYR A 295 4.48 26.39 4.40
CA TYR A 295 5.26 25.14 4.37
C TYR A 295 5.88 24.80 5.73
N ASP A 296 6.46 25.81 6.41
CA ASP A 296 7.04 25.61 7.74
C ASP A 296 5.96 25.33 8.79
N ALA A 297 4.80 26.00 8.69
CA ALA A 297 3.66 25.77 9.57
C ALA A 297 3.09 24.37 9.38
N PHE A 298 2.98 23.87 8.15
CA PHE A 298 2.54 22.52 7.87
C PHE A 298 3.54 21.46 8.38
N ALA A 299 4.84 21.69 8.20
CA ALA A 299 5.87 20.83 8.76
C ALA A 299 5.83 20.82 10.30
N ASP A 300 5.58 21.98 10.91
CA ASP A 300 5.43 22.11 12.38
C ASP A 300 4.20 21.34 12.87
N TYR A 301 3.06 21.47 12.18
CA TYR A 301 1.82 20.74 12.46
C TYR A 301 2.05 19.22 12.48
N LEU A 302 2.61 18.68 11.40
CA LEU A 302 2.85 17.24 11.27
C LEU A 302 3.78 16.72 12.37
N THR A 303 4.86 17.44 12.63
CA THR A 303 5.87 17.02 13.60
C THR A 303 5.41 17.22 15.05
N GLU A 304 4.52 18.19 15.33
CA GLU A 304 3.91 18.34 16.65
C GLU A 304 2.94 17.20 16.95
N VAL A 305 2.16 16.74 15.98
CA VAL A 305 1.31 15.54 16.13
C VAL A 305 2.19 14.31 16.44
N VAL A 306 3.24 14.08 15.66
CA VAL A 306 4.17 12.96 15.90
C VAL A 306 4.78 13.04 17.30
N LYS A 307 5.19 14.24 17.72
CA LYS A 307 5.72 14.50 19.06
C LYS A 307 4.70 14.21 20.16
N HIS A 308 3.46 14.69 19.98
CA HIS A 308 2.37 14.47 20.92
C HIS A 308 2.07 12.97 21.10
N TYR A 309 2.03 12.20 20.03
CA TYR A 309 1.81 10.76 20.07
C TYR A 309 2.92 10.02 20.81
N ARG A 310 4.18 10.40 20.58
CA ARG A 310 5.32 9.85 21.32
C ARG A 310 5.24 10.19 22.81
N ASP A 311 5.03 11.45 23.14
CA ASP A 311 5.14 11.96 24.51
C ASP A 311 3.93 11.58 25.39
N THR A 312 2.72 11.51 24.79
CA THR A 312 1.47 11.27 25.52
C THR A 312 1.06 9.80 25.50
N PHE A 313 1.23 9.11 24.37
CA PHE A 313 0.74 7.74 24.17
C PHE A 313 1.87 6.71 24.09
N SER A 314 3.14 7.12 24.13
CA SER A 314 4.31 6.26 23.90
C SER A 314 4.25 5.56 22.53
N ILE A 315 3.65 6.22 21.53
CA ILE A 315 3.54 5.75 20.15
C ILE A 315 4.60 6.48 19.31
N ALA A 316 5.57 5.73 18.79
CA ALA A 316 6.61 6.26 17.92
C ALA A 316 6.36 5.87 16.48
N PHE A 317 6.30 6.86 15.59
CA PHE A 317 6.26 6.63 14.14
C PHE A 317 7.71 6.51 13.62
N ARG A 318 7.97 5.45 12.84
CA ARG A 318 9.28 5.26 12.20
C ARG A 318 9.51 6.27 11.09
N THR A 319 8.46 6.54 10.31
CA THR A 319 8.49 7.50 9.22
C THR A 319 7.31 8.48 9.29
N LEU A 320 7.53 9.67 8.73
CA LEU A 320 6.52 10.69 8.51
C LEU A 320 6.51 11.02 7.02
N GLU A 321 5.37 10.76 6.36
CA GLU A 321 5.11 11.04 4.96
C GLU A 321 4.23 12.29 4.84
N PRO A 322 4.77 13.44 4.37
CA PRO A 322 3.99 14.69 4.29
C PRO A 322 3.09 14.78 3.06
N LEU A 323 3.11 13.79 2.20
CA LEU A 323 2.49 13.81 0.89
C LEU A 323 1.59 12.58 0.72
N ASN A 324 0.57 12.69 -0.13
CA ASN A 324 -0.20 11.58 -0.65
C ASN A 324 -0.70 11.93 -2.05
N GLU A 325 -0.32 11.14 -3.05
CA GLU A 325 -0.64 11.32 -4.48
C GLU A 325 -0.43 12.77 -4.96
N PRO A 326 0.73 13.38 -4.65
CA PRO A 326 0.91 14.83 -4.80
C PRO A 326 0.87 15.33 -6.24
N ASN A 327 1.17 14.48 -7.23
CA ASN A 327 1.11 14.86 -8.65
C ASN A 327 -0.30 14.78 -9.25
N ALA A 328 -1.27 14.30 -8.46
CA ALA A 328 -2.63 14.08 -8.93
C ALA A 328 -3.38 15.41 -9.13
N SER A 329 -4.00 15.56 -10.30
CA SER A 329 -4.77 16.77 -10.67
C SER A 329 -6.25 16.70 -10.26
N TRP A 330 -6.72 15.59 -9.71
CA TRP A 330 -8.11 15.42 -9.29
C TRP A 330 -8.41 15.94 -7.88
N TRP A 331 -7.40 16.39 -7.13
CA TRP A 331 -7.60 17.00 -5.83
C TRP A 331 -8.21 18.40 -5.98
N THR A 332 -9.53 18.48 -5.80
CA THR A 332 -10.30 19.72 -5.99
C THR A 332 -11.04 20.12 -4.72
N ALA A 333 -11.37 21.41 -4.60
CA ALA A 333 -12.01 22.00 -3.43
C ALA A 333 -13.39 21.41 -3.08
N ASN A 334 -14.03 20.68 -4.00
CA ASN A 334 -15.28 19.97 -3.78
C ASN A 334 -15.10 18.44 -3.78
N GLY A 335 -13.90 17.96 -3.59
CA GLY A 335 -13.59 16.53 -3.51
C GLY A 335 -14.28 15.85 -2.33
N SER A 336 -14.63 14.58 -2.46
CA SER A 336 -15.34 13.83 -1.40
C SER A 336 -14.42 13.29 -0.30
N GLN A 337 -13.13 13.56 -0.37
CA GLN A 337 -12.08 13.12 0.56
C GLN A 337 -10.95 14.12 0.62
N GLU A 338 -10.09 14.02 1.61
CA GLU A 338 -8.86 14.80 1.71
C GLU A 338 -7.91 14.51 0.53
N GLY A 339 -7.18 15.54 0.11
CA GLY A 339 -6.14 15.46 -0.89
C GLY A 339 -5.51 16.82 -1.18
N CYS A 340 -4.25 16.84 -1.58
CA CYS A 340 -3.53 18.07 -1.90
C CYS A 340 -2.51 17.83 -2.99
N HIS A 341 -2.63 18.59 -4.09
CA HIS A 341 -1.60 18.59 -5.12
C HIS A 341 -0.37 19.38 -4.67
N PHE A 342 0.81 18.84 -4.96
CA PHE A 342 2.11 19.50 -4.84
C PHE A 342 2.91 19.28 -6.11
N SER A 343 3.35 20.36 -6.74
CA SER A 343 4.32 20.25 -7.85
C SER A 343 5.62 19.59 -7.36
N PRO A 344 6.45 18.99 -8.26
CA PRO A 344 7.72 18.38 -7.84
C PRO A 344 8.66 19.32 -7.07
N ALA A 345 8.61 20.64 -7.35
CA ALA A 345 9.35 21.63 -6.58
C ALA A 345 8.79 21.80 -5.16
N ASN A 346 7.46 21.83 -5.05
CA ASN A 346 6.78 21.97 -3.76
C ASN A 346 6.94 20.71 -2.89
N GLN A 347 6.96 19.52 -3.50
CA GLN A 347 7.29 18.26 -2.80
C GLN A 347 8.66 18.37 -2.14
N GLN A 348 9.69 18.82 -2.87
CA GLN A 348 11.03 18.98 -2.32
C GLN A 348 11.08 20.00 -1.18
N THR A 349 10.28 21.05 -1.26
CA THR A 349 10.20 22.08 -0.21
C THR A 349 9.65 21.50 1.08
N ILE A 350 8.52 20.79 1.04
CA ILE A 350 7.90 20.24 2.25
C ILE A 350 8.73 19.09 2.84
N ILE A 351 9.35 18.23 2.03
CA ILE A 351 10.22 17.15 2.49
C ILE A 351 11.38 17.72 3.33
N LYS A 352 12.04 18.78 2.84
CA LYS A 352 13.13 19.46 3.56
C LYS A 352 12.64 20.14 4.84
N ALA A 353 11.48 20.81 4.79
CA ALA A 353 10.88 21.47 5.95
C ALA A 353 10.54 20.46 7.07
N VAL A 354 9.92 19.32 6.72
CA VAL A 354 9.61 18.24 7.68
C VAL A 354 10.88 17.65 8.29
N GLY A 355 11.91 17.39 7.47
CA GLY A 355 13.20 16.90 7.99
C GLY A 355 13.84 17.87 9.00
N ALA A 356 13.80 19.17 8.71
CA ALA A 356 14.29 20.21 9.61
C ALA A 356 13.46 20.31 10.90
N ALA A 357 12.13 20.24 10.80
CA ALA A 357 11.22 20.31 11.95
C ALA A 357 11.36 19.08 12.88
N LEU A 358 11.51 17.86 12.31
CA LEU A 358 11.83 16.65 13.09
C LEU A 358 13.11 16.82 13.90
N ALA A 359 14.18 17.34 13.27
CA ALA A 359 15.45 17.58 13.92
C ALA A 359 15.34 18.65 15.03
N ALA A 360 14.64 19.77 14.76
CA ALA A 360 14.43 20.85 15.71
C ALA A 360 13.66 20.40 16.97
N LYS A 361 12.69 19.46 16.81
CA LYS A 361 11.90 18.89 17.91
C LYS A 361 12.58 17.67 18.59
N GLY A 362 13.79 17.30 18.18
CA GLY A 362 14.49 16.13 18.72
C GLY A 362 13.81 14.78 18.45
N LEU A 363 13.06 14.69 17.34
CA LEU A 363 12.36 13.48 16.89
C LEU A 363 13.31 12.58 16.08
N THR A 364 14.47 12.25 16.61
CA THR A 364 15.56 11.55 15.89
C THR A 364 15.24 10.11 15.50
N ALA A 365 14.24 9.50 16.11
CA ALA A 365 13.77 8.15 15.78
C ALA A 365 12.78 8.14 14.59
N THR A 366 12.23 9.31 14.21
CA THR A 366 11.32 9.46 13.08
C THR A 366 12.08 10.07 11.90
N THR A 367 11.95 9.48 10.73
CA THR A 367 12.57 9.96 9.49
C THR A 367 11.51 10.26 8.44
N VAL A 368 11.89 10.97 7.35
CA VAL A 368 10.94 11.30 6.30
C VAL A 368 10.86 10.17 5.28
N SER A 369 9.63 9.79 4.89
CA SER A 369 9.30 9.02 3.69
C SER A 369 8.70 9.96 2.63
N ALA A 370 8.87 9.66 1.36
CA ALA A 370 8.30 10.38 0.21
C ALA A 370 8.48 9.56 -1.08
N SER A 371 7.78 9.87 -2.18
CA SER A 371 6.82 10.95 -2.38
C SER A 371 5.37 10.47 -2.43
N ASP A 372 5.10 9.18 -2.32
CA ASP A 372 3.76 8.60 -2.22
C ASP A 372 2.87 8.88 -3.43
N GLU A 373 3.49 8.88 -4.62
CA GLU A 373 2.78 9.13 -5.88
C GLU A 373 1.81 8.01 -6.23
N ASN A 374 0.68 8.35 -6.86
CA ASN A 374 -0.35 7.41 -7.28
C ASN A 374 0.15 6.31 -8.22
N SER A 375 1.10 6.65 -9.10
CA SER A 375 1.68 5.73 -10.06
C SER A 375 3.18 5.55 -9.88
N ILE A 376 3.67 4.37 -10.23
CA ILE A 376 5.10 4.05 -10.21
C ILE A 376 5.88 4.97 -11.14
N ASP A 377 5.30 5.31 -12.30
CA ASP A 377 5.97 6.13 -13.31
C ASP A 377 6.12 7.59 -12.83
N ASP A 378 5.11 8.13 -12.16
CA ASP A 378 5.19 9.44 -11.51
C ASP A 378 6.20 9.43 -10.36
N GLY A 379 6.15 8.40 -9.50
CA GLY A 379 7.12 8.20 -8.41
C GLY A 379 8.56 8.19 -8.93
N TYR A 380 8.85 7.40 -9.96
CA TYR A 380 10.17 7.37 -10.58
C TYR A 380 10.57 8.72 -11.17
N ASN A 381 9.65 9.32 -11.98
CA ASN A 381 9.96 10.55 -12.71
C ASN A 381 10.20 11.73 -11.79
N ASN A 382 9.45 11.85 -10.69
CA ASN A 382 9.62 12.92 -9.71
C ASN A 382 10.86 12.70 -8.84
N MET A 383 10.98 11.53 -8.20
CA MET A 383 12.07 11.27 -7.25
C MET A 383 13.46 11.23 -7.91
N ARG A 384 13.59 10.84 -9.19
CA ARG A 384 14.87 10.93 -9.90
C ARG A 384 15.37 12.36 -10.08
N GLY A 385 14.45 13.35 -10.05
CA GLY A 385 14.75 14.77 -10.16
C GLY A 385 14.96 15.48 -8.82
N PHE A 386 14.83 14.79 -7.69
CA PHE A 386 15.03 15.41 -6.38
C PHE A 386 16.49 15.83 -6.17
N ASP A 387 16.69 17.01 -5.59
CA ASP A 387 18.01 17.53 -5.26
C ASP A 387 18.67 16.76 -4.11
N ALA A 388 19.99 16.92 -3.96
CA ALA A 388 20.74 16.23 -2.93
C ALA A 388 20.26 16.54 -1.50
N PRO A 389 19.90 17.79 -1.13
CA PRO A 389 19.30 18.09 0.18
C PRO A 389 17.97 17.36 0.43
N THR A 390 17.08 17.28 -0.57
CA THR A 390 15.82 16.53 -0.45
C THR A 390 16.06 15.05 -0.23
N LEU A 391 16.95 14.44 -1.04
CA LEU A 391 17.32 13.04 -0.87
C LEU A 391 18.00 12.78 0.47
N ALA A 392 18.77 13.74 1.01
CA ALA A 392 19.38 13.62 2.33
C ALA A 392 18.35 13.66 3.47
N ALA A 393 17.25 14.42 3.28
CA ALA A 393 16.17 14.50 4.27
C ALA A 393 15.32 13.22 4.35
N MET A 394 15.27 12.43 3.28
CA MET A 394 14.49 11.20 3.19
C MET A 394 15.29 9.97 3.63
N SER A 395 14.64 8.99 4.25
CA SER A 395 15.20 7.65 4.49
C SER A 395 14.52 6.55 3.65
N GLN A 396 13.34 6.82 3.13
CA GLN A 396 12.47 5.86 2.49
C GLN A 396 11.78 6.47 1.27
N MET A 397 11.69 5.70 0.20
CA MET A 397 10.87 6.01 -0.98
C MET A 397 9.56 5.23 -0.90
N ASN A 398 8.45 5.95 -0.94
CA ASN A 398 7.10 5.41 -0.98
C ASN A 398 6.50 5.61 -2.38
N VAL A 399 5.70 4.64 -2.82
CA VAL A 399 4.95 4.74 -4.07
C VAL A 399 3.68 3.89 -4.01
N HIS A 400 2.60 4.41 -4.58
CA HIS A 400 1.42 3.61 -4.85
C HIS A 400 1.59 2.82 -6.14
N THR A 401 0.89 1.71 -6.24
CA THR A 401 0.99 0.85 -7.42
C THR A 401 -0.34 0.72 -8.17
N TYR A 402 -1.16 1.78 -8.17
CA TYR A 402 -2.40 1.80 -8.93
C TYR A 402 -2.16 1.75 -10.44
N ALA A 403 -1.06 2.36 -10.90
CA ALA A 403 -0.67 2.42 -12.30
C ALA A 403 0.85 2.42 -12.46
N GLY A 404 1.30 2.40 -13.72
CA GLY A 404 2.71 2.52 -14.08
C GLY A 404 3.42 1.20 -14.34
N SER A 405 4.56 1.30 -15.01
CA SER A 405 5.35 0.17 -15.52
C SER A 405 6.82 0.22 -15.10
N MET A 406 7.31 1.33 -14.52
CA MET A 406 8.73 1.58 -14.23
C MET A 406 9.20 1.00 -12.89
N ARG A 407 8.71 -0.18 -12.50
CA ARG A 407 9.08 -0.86 -11.23
C ARG A 407 10.57 -1.08 -11.07
N THR A 408 11.19 -1.64 -12.11
CA THR A 408 12.63 -1.93 -12.09
C THR A 408 13.48 -0.67 -12.07
N GLN A 409 13.04 0.40 -12.74
CA GLN A 409 13.72 1.69 -12.74
C GLN A 409 13.63 2.37 -11.37
N LEU A 410 12.44 2.35 -10.73
CA LEU A 410 12.26 2.90 -9.39
C LEU A 410 13.07 2.12 -8.35
N ARG A 411 13.08 0.79 -8.42
CA ARG A 411 13.95 -0.05 -7.58
C ARG A 411 15.43 0.32 -7.74
N ALA A 412 15.90 0.43 -8.99
CA ALA A 412 17.28 0.81 -9.26
C ALA A 412 17.60 2.20 -8.71
N LEU A 413 16.66 3.15 -8.80
CA LEU A 413 16.80 4.48 -8.22
C LEU A 413 16.94 4.37 -6.69
N ALA A 414 16.01 3.71 -6.00
CA ALA A 414 16.03 3.55 -4.54
C ALA A 414 17.35 2.90 -4.07
N THR A 415 17.77 1.82 -4.72
CA THR A 415 19.05 1.14 -4.46
C THR A 415 20.24 2.08 -4.64
N SER A 416 20.28 2.85 -5.75
CA SER A 416 21.38 3.79 -6.04
C SER A 416 21.48 4.94 -5.02
N LYS A 417 20.38 5.26 -4.35
CA LYS A 417 20.29 6.30 -3.33
C LYS A 417 20.36 5.74 -1.89
N GLY A 418 20.47 4.41 -1.74
CA GLY A 418 20.49 3.74 -0.43
C GLY A 418 19.21 3.99 0.37
N LYS A 419 18.05 4.03 -0.29
CA LYS A 419 16.75 4.24 0.34
C LYS A 419 15.96 2.94 0.41
N ARG A 420 15.21 2.74 1.51
CA ARG A 420 14.16 1.73 1.55
C ARG A 420 13.13 2.02 0.47
N LEU A 421 12.49 0.99 -0.03
CA LEU A 421 11.44 1.13 -1.04
C LEU A 421 10.19 0.38 -0.59
N TRP A 422 9.12 1.14 -0.34
CA TRP A 422 7.83 0.56 -0.03
C TRP A 422 6.84 0.73 -1.18
N GLN A 423 6.07 -0.30 -1.39
CA GLN A 423 4.75 -0.14 -1.96
C GLN A 423 3.84 0.29 -0.80
N SER A 424 3.57 1.58 -0.71
CA SER A 424 2.93 2.22 0.44
C SER A 424 1.40 2.22 0.35
N GLU A 425 0.86 1.99 -0.85
CA GLU A 425 -0.59 1.91 -1.04
C GLU A 425 -0.95 1.21 -2.35
N SER A 426 -1.94 0.31 -2.29
CA SER A 426 -2.63 -0.22 -3.45
C SER A 426 -4.01 -0.75 -3.09
N GLY A 427 -4.85 -0.92 -4.11
CA GLY A 427 -6.21 -1.44 -3.96
C GLY A 427 -6.79 -1.83 -5.32
N PRO A 428 -8.01 -2.38 -5.37
CA PRO A 428 -8.65 -2.71 -6.63
C PRO A 428 -9.02 -1.44 -7.38
N LEU A 429 -8.59 -1.32 -8.65
CA LEU A 429 -8.89 -0.16 -9.50
C LEU A 429 -10.34 -0.13 -9.96
N ASN A 430 -11.00 -1.28 -10.04
CA ASN A 430 -12.35 -1.39 -10.55
C ASN A 430 -13.32 -1.75 -9.42
N GLN A 431 -14.08 -0.78 -8.97
CA GLN A 431 -15.11 -0.94 -7.93
C GLN A 431 -16.34 -1.71 -8.42
N THR A 432 -16.46 -1.97 -9.72
CA THR A 432 -17.58 -2.69 -10.34
C THR A 432 -17.26 -4.15 -10.64
N LEU A 433 -16.16 -4.69 -10.09
CA LEU A 433 -15.86 -6.11 -10.22
C LEU A 433 -17.05 -6.93 -9.68
N ALA A 434 -17.67 -7.70 -10.59
CA ALA A 434 -18.90 -8.41 -10.30
C ALA A 434 -18.73 -9.53 -9.27
N ASP A 435 -17.51 -9.98 -9.07
CA ASP A 435 -17.15 -11.10 -8.22
C ASP A 435 -15.98 -10.72 -7.31
N ASP A 436 -16.18 -10.91 -6.02
CA ASP A 436 -15.15 -10.66 -5.00
C ASP A 436 -13.87 -11.51 -5.24
N THR A 437 -13.99 -12.69 -5.89
CA THR A 437 -12.85 -13.49 -6.32
C THR A 437 -12.05 -12.79 -7.42
N GLU A 438 -12.72 -12.05 -8.33
CA GLU A 438 -12.02 -11.26 -9.36
C GLU A 438 -11.11 -10.20 -8.73
N ALA A 439 -11.63 -9.48 -7.73
CA ALA A 439 -10.84 -8.52 -6.98
C ALA A 439 -9.64 -9.18 -6.28
N ALA A 440 -9.83 -10.35 -5.68
CA ALA A 440 -8.77 -11.10 -5.00
C ALA A 440 -7.69 -11.58 -5.98
N VAL A 441 -8.06 -12.17 -7.11
CA VAL A 441 -7.11 -12.68 -8.12
C VAL A 441 -6.36 -11.53 -8.82
N PHE A 442 -7.07 -10.41 -9.08
CA PHE A 442 -6.44 -9.19 -9.60
C PHE A 442 -5.38 -8.65 -8.63
N MET A 443 -5.74 -8.49 -7.36
CA MET A 443 -4.82 -8.00 -6.33
C MET A 443 -3.62 -8.92 -6.12
N ALA A 444 -3.83 -10.24 -6.15
CA ALA A 444 -2.73 -11.22 -6.07
C ALA A 444 -1.70 -11.02 -7.20
N GLY A 445 -2.17 -10.76 -8.43
CA GLY A 445 -1.28 -10.46 -9.55
C GLY A 445 -0.47 -9.18 -9.33
N ARG A 446 -1.08 -8.13 -8.78
CA ARG A 446 -0.40 -6.89 -8.44
C ARG A 446 0.64 -7.09 -7.34
N ILE A 447 0.27 -7.78 -6.25
CA ILE A 447 1.20 -8.13 -5.16
C ILE A 447 2.41 -8.88 -5.72
N ILE A 448 2.19 -9.91 -6.54
CA ILE A 448 3.26 -10.70 -7.14
C ILE A 448 4.18 -9.82 -7.98
N THR A 449 3.63 -8.97 -8.86
CA THR A 449 4.41 -8.07 -9.70
C THR A 449 5.23 -7.06 -8.88
N ASP A 450 4.62 -6.49 -7.84
CA ASP A 450 5.31 -5.52 -6.96
C ASP A 450 6.45 -6.20 -6.18
N LEU A 451 6.24 -7.40 -5.65
CA LEU A 451 7.27 -8.12 -4.90
C LEU A 451 8.42 -8.64 -5.79
N ARG A 452 8.15 -8.94 -7.08
CA ARG A 452 9.16 -9.42 -8.03
C ARG A 452 9.94 -8.28 -8.67
N ASP A 453 9.22 -7.28 -9.22
CA ASP A 453 9.81 -6.30 -10.13
C ASP A 453 10.19 -5.01 -9.39
N LEU A 454 9.32 -4.51 -8.52
CA LEU A 454 9.63 -3.38 -7.64
C LEU A 454 10.54 -3.82 -6.50
N GLN A 455 10.41 -5.07 -6.04
CA GLN A 455 11.10 -5.61 -4.86
C GLN A 455 10.84 -4.74 -3.61
N ALA A 456 9.57 -4.39 -3.42
CA ALA A 456 9.15 -3.61 -2.28
C ALA A 456 9.47 -4.34 -0.96
N GLU A 457 10.06 -3.62 -0.01
CA GLU A 457 10.40 -4.15 1.32
C GLU A 457 9.15 -4.27 2.21
N ALA A 458 8.10 -3.49 1.94
CA ALA A 458 6.77 -3.65 2.53
C ALA A 458 5.68 -3.49 1.47
N TRP A 459 4.56 -4.16 1.69
CA TRP A 459 3.38 -4.05 0.84
C TRP A 459 2.16 -3.67 1.69
N VAL A 460 1.52 -2.53 1.36
CA VAL A 460 0.46 -1.91 2.16
C VAL A 460 -0.83 -1.83 1.36
N ASP A 461 -1.90 -2.46 1.87
CA ASP A 461 -3.25 -2.37 1.33
C ASP A 461 -3.85 -0.99 1.65
N TRP A 462 -4.61 -0.39 0.70
CA TRP A 462 -5.24 0.89 0.98
C TRP A 462 -6.06 0.82 2.25
N GLN A 463 -7.02 -0.15 2.32
CA GLN A 463 -7.75 -0.37 3.56
C GLN A 463 -8.32 -1.79 3.67
N VAL A 464 -8.31 -2.30 4.90
CA VAL A 464 -8.83 -3.63 5.19
C VAL A 464 -10.34 -3.66 5.35
N GLY A 465 -10.99 -2.54 5.69
CA GLY A 465 -12.41 -2.48 5.98
C GLY A 465 -13.13 -1.37 5.20
N ASP A 466 -14.30 -1.66 4.64
CA ASP A 466 -15.16 -0.67 3.98
C ASP A 466 -16.61 -1.17 3.93
N PRO A 467 -17.63 -0.31 4.23
CA PRO A 467 -19.03 -0.70 4.12
C PRO A 467 -19.45 -1.05 2.69
N SER A 468 -18.82 -0.46 1.68
CA SER A 468 -19.16 -0.67 0.27
C SER A 468 -18.69 -2.01 -0.29
N ARG A 469 -17.83 -2.75 0.41
CA ARG A 469 -17.19 -4.00 -0.01
C ARG A 469 -16.16 -3.88 -1.15
N ASN A 470 -16.15 -2.79 -1.89
CA ASN A 470 -15.37 -2.68 -3.13
C ASN A 470 -13.86 -2.50 -2.88
N TRP A 471 -13.52 -1.80 -1.80
CA TRP A 471 -12.14 -1.40 -1.48
C TRP A 471 -11.55 -2.13 -0.27
N ALA A 472 -12.12 -3.28 0.14
CA ALA A 472 -11.74 -3.85 1.42
C ALA A 472 -11.63 -5.37 1.41
N SER A 473 -10.89 -5.89 2.38
CA SER A 473 -10.82 -7.30 2.77
C SER A 473 -11.98 -7.69 3.71
N PHE A 474 -12.58 -6.70 4.41
CA PHE A 474 -13.74 -6.88 5.28
C PHE A 474 -14.89 -5.98 4.82
N ALA A 475 -16.10 -6.53 4.70
CA ALA A 475 -17.30 -5.74 4.58
C ALA A 475 -17.75 -5.30 5.96
N LEU A 476 -17.70 -3.99 6.26
CA LEU A 476 -18.10 -3.42 7.55
C LEU A 476 -19.61 -3.22 7.62
N ASN A 477 -20.18 -3.41 8.79
CA ASN A 477 -21.57 -3.08 9.12
C ASN A 477 -21.60 -2.21 10.37
N ASP A 478 -21.62 -0.89 10.18
CA ASP A 478 -21.58 0.08 11.28
C ASP A 478 -22.81 -0.03 12.19
N ALA A 479 -24.00 -0.29 11.63
CA ALA A 479 -25.24 -0.38 12.39
C ALA A 479 -25.25 -1.55 13.39
N GLN A 480 -24.60 -2.66 13.02
CA GLN A 480 -24.48 -3.86 13.86
C GLN A 480 -23.12 -3.96 14.54
N GLN A 481 -22.17 -3.10 14.19
CA GLN A 481 -20.78 -3.13 14.66
C GLN A 481 -20.11 -4.49 14.45
N THR A 482 -20.33 -5.06 13.25
CA THR A 482 -19.83 -6.35 12.82
C THR A 482 -19.16 -6.24 11.46
N PHE A 483 -18.48 -7.31 11.05
CA PHE A 483 -17.84 -7.37 9.73
C PHE A 483 -17.94 -8.79 9.16
N THR A 484 -17.76 -8.88 7.84
CA THR A 484 -17.71 -10.15 7.11
C THR A 484 -16.44 -10.22 6.26
N PHE A 485 -15.73 -11.34 6.31
CA PHE A 485 -14.57 -11.55 5.46
C PHE A 485 -14.97 -11.67 3.99
N LEU A 486 -14.19 -11.02 3.14
CA LEU A 486 -14.29 -11.11 1.68
C LEU A 486 -13.19 -12.03 1.13
N LYS A 487 -13.25 -12.39 -0.15
CA LYS A 487 -12.21 -13.22 -0.79
C LYS A 487 -10.80 -12.61 -0.70
N ARG A 488 -10.71 -11.28 -0.72
CA ARG A 488 -9.45 -10.55 -0.54
C ARG A 488 -8.79 -10.82 0.81
N PHE A 489 -9.57 -10.98 1.90
CA PHE A 489 -9.01 -11.39 3.17
C PHE A 489 -8.26 -12.72 3.07
N TYR A 490 -8.88 -13.72 2.47
CA TYR A 490 -8.27 -15.04 2.34
C TYR A 490 -7.11 -15.06 1.35
N MET A 491 -7.18 -14.23 0.32
CA MET A 491 -6.07 -14.02 -0.61
C MET A 491 -4.88 -13.39 0.11
N HIS A 492 -5.08 -12.28 0.81
CA HIS A 492 -4.01 -11.63 1.58
C HIS A 492 -3.43 -12.58 2.63
N ALA A 493 -4.27 -13.32 3.35
CA ALA A 493 -3.83 -14.32 4.32
C ALA A 493 -3.00 -15.45 3.68
N GLY A 494 -3.26 -15.78 2.41
CA GLY A 494 -2.45 -16.72 1.63
C GLY A 494 -1.02 -16.27 1.39
N PHE A 495 -0.76 -14.96 1.39
CA PHE A 495 0.59 -14.38 1.40
C PHE A 495 1.09 -14.16 2.83
N SER A 496 0.35 -13.40 3.62
CA SER A 496 0.85 -12.78 4.85
C SER A 496 1.06 -13.75 6.01
N ARG A 497 0.34 -14.86 6.06
CA ARG A 497 0.55 -15.89 7.10
C ARG A 497 1.81 -16.70 6.84
N TYR A 498 2.22 -16.84 5.58
CA TYR A 498 3.33 -17.72 5.17
C TYR A 498 4.60 -16.97 4.81
N ILE A 499 4.49 -15.74 4.31
CA ILE A 499 5.62 -14.82 4.08
C ILE A 499 5.60 -13.78 5.18
N ARG A 500 6.38 -14.03 6.24
CA ARG A 500 6.38 -13.21 7.45
C ARG A 500 7.47 -12.12 7.41
N PRO A 501 7.35 -11.07 8.24
CA PRO A 501 8.40 -10.08 8.41
C PRO A 501 9.77 -10.72 8.65
N GLY A 502 10.79 -10.26 7.94
CA GLY A 502 12.15 -10.83 7.95
C GLY A 502 12.37 -11.93 6.92
N ALA A 503 11.33 -12.39 6.19
CA ALA A 503 11.51 -13.34 5.08
C ALA A 503 12.35 -12.73 3.96
N THR A 504 13.15 -13.55 3.29
CA THR A 504 13.93 -13.14 2.12
C THR A 504 13.30 -13.71 0.86
N PHE A 505 12.91 -12.84 -0.07
CA PHE A 505 12.45 -13.28 -1.39
C PHE A 505 13.61 -13.86 -2.18
N VAL A 506 13.30 -14.88 -2.99
CA VAL A 506 14.28 -15.58 -3.81
C VAL A 506 13.77 -15.71 -5.24
N ASP A 507 14.70 -15.97 -6.17
CA ASP A 507 14.35 -16.06 -7.59
C ASP A 507 13.44 -17.26 -7.90
N VAL A 508 12.43 -17.01 -8.71
CA VAL A 508 11.52 -18.00 -9.31
C VAL A 508 11.24 -17.63 -10.76
N ASN A 509 11.33 -18.61 -11.67
CA ASN A 509 11.28 -18.38 -13.11
C ASN A 509 9.86 -18.24 -13.71
N ASP A 510 8.83 -18.05 -12.89
CA ASP A 510 7.45 -17.86 -13.34
C ASP A 510 6.91 -16.49 -12.92
N ALA A 511 6.20 -15.81 -13.83
CA ALA A 511 5.73 -14.44 -13.62
C ALA A 511 4.53 -14.33 -12.66
N ASP A 512 3.76 -15.38 -12.52
CA ASP A 512 2.60 -15.45 -11.61
C ASP A 512 2.95 -16.10 -10.26
N MET A 513 4.23 -16.07 -9.87
CA MET A 513 4.73 -16.65 -8.63
C MET A 513 5.68 -15.73 -7.88
N VAL A 514 5.69 -15.88 -6.56
CA VAL A 514 6.77 -15.41 -5.67
C VAL A 514 7.19 -16.53 -4.74
N ALA A 515 8.47 -16.52 -4.37
CA ALA A 515 9.03 -17.47 -3.41
C ALA A 515 9.82 -16.72 -2.34
N ALA A 516 9.66 -17.11 -1.07
CA ALA A 516 10.36 -16.50 0.04
C ALA A 516 10.76 -17.53 1.10
N VAL A 517 11.99 -17.42 1.59
CA VAL A 517 12.52 -18.20 2.71
C VAL A 517 12.19 -17.49 4.02
N SER A 518 11.67 -18.25 4.99
CA SER A 518 11.34 -17.71 6.33
C SER A 518 12.58 -17.16 7.04
N PRO A 519 12.40 -16.22 8.01
CA PRO A 519 13.53 -15.58 8.71
C PRO A 519 14.44 -16.56 9.43
N ASP A 520 13.87 -17.67 9.90
CA ASP A 520 14.61 -18.72 10.60
C ASP A 520 15.19 -19.79 9.65
N GLY A 521 15.00 -19.63 8.34
CA GLY A 521 15.44 -20.58 7.32
C GLY A 521 14.71 -21.92 7.34
N ALA A 522 13.59 -22.04 8.05
CA ALA A 522 12.91 -23.31 8.27
C ALA A 522 11.94 -23.69 7.16
N THR A 523 11.40 -22.72 6.43
CA THR A 523 10.41 -22.96 5.39
C THR A 523 10.65 -22.09 4.16
N LEU A 524 10.21 -22.59 3.01
CA LEU A 524 10.06 -21.85 1.77
C LEU A 524 8.57 -21.76 1.45
N ALA A 525 8.04 -20.56 1.38
CA ALA A 525 6.69 -20.29 0.91
C ALA A 525 6.73 -19.94 -0.58
N VAL A 526 5.89 -20.60 -1.39
CA VAL A 526 5.71 -20.28 -2.80
C VAL A 526 4.24 -19.97 -3.03
N VAL A 527 3.95 -18.72 -3.43
CA VAL A 527 2.58 -18.29 -3.74
C VAL A 527 2.41 -18.22 -5.24
N VAL A 528 1.41 -18.93 -5.74
CA VAL A 528 1.07 -19.08 -7.15
C VAL A 528 -0.30 -18.49 -7.41
N ARG A 529 -0.41 -17.63 -8.40
CA ARG A 529 -1.67 -17.15 -8.95
C ARG A 529 -1.98 -17.88 -10.25
N ASN A 530 -3.19 -18.40 -10.40
CA ASN A 530 -3.73 -18.75 -11.71
C ASN A 530 -4.85 -17.75 -12.07
N GLY A 531 -4.54 -16.83 -12.98
CA GLY A 531 -5.48 -15.82 -13.46
C GLY A 531 -6.39 -16.29 -14.60
N ASP A 532 -6.19 -17.50 -15.13
CA ASP A 532 -7.09 -18.07 -16.14
C ASP A 532 -8.44 -18.38 -15.50
N THR A 533 -9.52 -17.92 -16.13
CA THR A 533 -10.88 -18.07 -15.59
C THR A 533 -11.47 -19.45 -15.79
N SER A 534 -10.86 -20.29 -16.63
CA SER A 534 -11.40 -21.56 -17.13
C SER A 534 -10.43 -22.74 -17.02
N ALA A 535 -9.11 -22.51 -17.18
CA ALA A 535 -8.15 -23.57 -17.26
C ALA A 535 -7.31 -23.71 -15.96
N SER A 536 -7.16 -24.94 -15.51
CA SER A 536 -6.17 -25.28 -14.47
C SER A 536 -4.79 -25.39 -15.11
N HIS A 537 -3.76 -24.96 -14.35
CA HIS A 537 -2.37 -25.03 -14.80
C HIS A 537 -1.59 -26.06 -13.98
N GLY A 538 -0.85 -26.92 -14.68
CA GLY A 538 0.04 -27.92 -14.09
C GLY A 538 1.46 -27.40 -13.95
N PHE A 539 2.12 -27.65 -12.83
CA PHE A 539 3.49 -27.26 -12.56
C PHE A 539 4.30 -28.43 -12.02
N THR A 540 5.56 -28.54 -12.48
CA THR A 540 6.60 -29.37 -11.85
C THR A 540 7.57 -28.44 -11.16
N PHE A 541 7.66 -28.51 -9.84
CA PHE A 541 8.57 -27.70 -9.05
C PHE A 541 9.91 -28.39 -8.91
N ASP A 542 10.98 -27.73 -9.35
CA ASP A 542 12.37 -28.16 -9.21
C ASP A 542 12.97 -27.51 -7.94
N LEU A 543 13.26 -28.34 -6.96
CA LEU A 543 13.82 -27.96 -5.66
C LEU A 543 15.33 -28.29 -5.56
N THR A 544 15.98 -28.65 -6.66
CA THR A 544 17.39 -29.09 -6.64
C THR A 544 18.37 -27.99 -6.20
N ALA A 545 18.01 -26.73 -6.27
CA ALA A 545 18.81 -25.62 -5.76
C ALA A 545 18.73 -25.41 -4.24
N LEU A 546 17.76 -26.04 -3.55
CA LEU A 546 17.64 -25.98 -2.10
C LEU A 546 18.69 -26.84 -1.40
N ALA A 547 19.15 -26.44 -0.22
CA ALA A 547 20.05 -27.26 0.59
C ALA A 547 19.36 -28.53 1.11
N PHE A 548 18.09 -28.39 1.49
CA PHE A 548 17.22 -29.45 1.97
C PHE A 548 15.78 -29.17 1.49
N ALA A 549 15.02 -30.23 1.30
CA ALA A 549 13.57 -30.15 1.12
C ALA A 549 12.92 -31.29 1.93
N GLY A 550 11.85 -30.98 2.65
CA GLY A 550 11.09 -31.95 3.44
C GLY A 550 10.39 -33.01 2.57
N ALA A 551 9.67 -33.91 3.21
CA ALA A 551 9.01 -35.03 2.52
C ALA A 551 7.75 -34.60 1.74
N ALA A 552 7.15 -33.45 2.07
CA ALA A 552 5.94 -32.97 1.43
C ALA A 552 5.85 -31.45 1.49
N ALA A 553 5.12 -30.85 0.57
CA ALA A 553 4.71 -29.45 0.57
C ALA A 553 3.28 -29.35 1.09
N ASP A 554 3.06 -28.55 2.14
CA ASP A 554 1.72 -28.20 2.60
C ASP A 554 1.06 -27.25 1.58
N VAL A 555 -0.25 -27.36 1.41
CA VAL A 555 -0.98 -26.63 0.37
C VAL A 555 -2.19 -25.90 0.94
N HIS A 556 -2.27 -24.58 0.66
CA HIS A 556 -3.37 -23.74 1.08
C HIS A 556 -3.94 -23.00 -0.13
N ARG A 557 -5.27 -22.92 -0.27
CA ARG A 557 -5.87 -22.38 -1.48
C ARG A 557 -7.08 -21.50 -1.23
N THR A 558 -7.14 -20.42 -2.02
CA THR A 558 -8.32 -19.58 -2.17
C THR A 558 -8.78 -19.64 -3.62
N SER A 559 -10.05 -19.92 -3.84
CA SER A 559 -10.71 -19.94 -5.16
C SER A 559 -12.14 -19.41 -5.03
N ARG A 560 -12.94 -19.48 -6.09
CA ARG A 560 -14.37 -19.09 -6.02
C ARG A 560 -15.12 -19.82 -4.90
N THR A 561 -14.79 -21.08 -4.64
CA THR A 561 -15.47 -21.95 -3.68
C THR A 561 -14.69 -22.21 -2.40
N GLU A 562 -13.42 -21.79 -2.34
CA GLU A 562 -12.50 -22.09 -1.23
C GLU A 562 -12.00 -20.80 -0.59
N ASN A 563 -11.79 -20.83 0.73
CA ASN A 563 -11.35 -19.69 1.55
C ASN A 563 -10.11 -20.11 2.34
N LEU A 564 -8.94 -20.06 1.71
CA LEU A 564 -7.65 -20.46 2.27
C LEU A 564 -7.72 -21.87 2.93
N VAL A 565 -8.35 -22.80 2.24
CA VAL A 565 -8.47 -24.17 2.75
C VAL A 565 -7.14 -24.89 2.67
N SER A 566 -6.81 -25.66 3.73
CA SER A 566 -5.71 -26.62 3.68
C SER A 566 -6.19 -27.86 2.93
N ILE A 567 -5.43 -28.28 1.94
CA ILE A 567 -5.67 -29.51 1.18
C ILE A 567 -4.54 -30.51 1.44
N ALA A 568 -4.70 -31.74 0.95
CA ALA A 568 -3.69 -32.77 1.14
C ALA A 568 -2.30 -32.30 0.70
N ALA A 569 -1.30 -32.50 1.55
CA ALA A 569 0.08 -32.17 1.24
C ALA A 569 0.57 -32.99 0.03
N LEU A 570 1.39 -32.38 -0.80
CA LEU A 570 1.96 -33.01 -1.99
C LEU A 570 3.32 -33.64 -1.66
N PRO A 571 3.52 -34.94 -1.94
CA PRO A 571 4.79 -35.61 -1.64
C PRO A 571 5.91 -35.03 -2.50
N ILE A 572 7.04 -34.72 -1.87
CA ILE A 572 8.27 -34.32 -2.53
C ILE A 572 9.12 -35.57 -2.77
N GLN A 573 9.41 -35.87 -4.03
CA GLN A 573 10.20 -37.01 -4.45
C GLN A 573 11.31 -36.58 -5.37
N ASN A 574 12.52 -37.07 -5.17
CA ASN A 574 13.68 -36.75 -6.00
C ASN A 574 13.85 -35.27 -6.24
N TRP A 575 13.69 -34.43 -5.20
CA TRP A 575 13.82 -32.96 -5.27
C TRP A 575 12.76 -32.27 -6.14
N SER A 576 11.59 -32.89 -6.30
CA SER A 576 10.50 -32.28 -7.06
C SER A 576 9.14 -32.68 -6.53
N PHE A 577 8.13 -31.89 -6.84
CA PHE A 577 6.73 -32.26 -6.72
C PHE A 577 5.94 -31.70 -7.89
N VAL A 578 4.79 -32.30 -8.16
CA VAL A 578 3.86 -31.85 -9.20
C VAL A 578 2.60 -31.34 -8.55
N ALA A 579 2.14 -30.19 -9.01
CA ALA A 579 0.91 -29.57 -8.55
C ALA A 579 0.03 -29.13 -9.71
N THR A 580 -1.29 -29.20 -9.51
CA THR A 580 -2.28 -28.54 -10.38
C THR A 580 -2.91 -27.39 -9.62
N VAL A 581 -2.77 -26.18 -10.16
CA VAL A 581 -3.38 -24.97 -9.64
C VAL A 581 -4.68 -24.71 -10.40
N PRO A 582 -5.85 -24.79 -9.74
CA PRO A 582 -7.13 -24.63 -10.39
C PRO A 582 -7.29 -23.27 -11.07
N ALA A 583 -8.21 -23.20 -12.03
CA ALA A 583 -8.60 -21.94 -12.63
C ALA A 583 -8.98 -20.91 -11.58
N PHE A 584 -8.60 -19.68 -11.81
CA PHE A 584 -8.98 -18.49 -11.04
C PHE A 584 -8.81 -18.65 -9.53
N SER A 585 -7.56 -18.98 -9.14
CA SER A 585 -7.21 -19.28 -7.75
C SER A 585 -5.83 -18.75 -7.35
N ILE A 586 -5.62 -18.67 -6.04
CA ILE A 586 -4.33 -18.41 -5.40
C ILE A 586 -3.99 -19.62 -4.55
N THR A 587 -2.83 -20.21 -4.77
CA THR A 587 -2.36 -21.39 -4.03
C THR A 587 -1.00 -21.11 -3.40
N THR A 588 -0.88 -21.37 -2.11
CA THR A 588 0.36 -21.25 -1.35
C THR A 588 0.89 -22.65 -1.02
N PHE A 589 2.12 -22.92 -1.41
CA PHE A 589 2.88 -24.10 -1.05
C PHE A 589 3.88 -23.74 0.04
N VAL A 590 3.91 -24.52 1.12
CA VAL A 590 4.88 -24.36 2.21
C VAL A 590 5.76 -25.59 2.27
N ILE A 591 7.04 -25.41 2.00
CA ILE A 591 8.03 -26.48 1.88
C ILE A 591 8.96 -26.39 3.08
N PRO A 592 9.05 -27.43 3.93
CA PRO A 592 10.04 -27.48 5.00
C PRO A 592 11.46 -27.53 4.44
N LEU A 593 12.36 -26.75 5.04
CA LEU A 593 13.78 -26.65 4.68
C LEU A 593 14.72 -27.28 5.72
N ARG A 594 14.18 -27.94 6.73
CA ARG A 594 14.90 -28.67 7.78
C ARG A 594 14.01 -29.71 8.47
#